data_d067239c147b4f38ef75ff67ed8010b6
#
_entry.id   d067239c147b4f38ef75ff67ed8010b6
#
_cell.length_a   1.000
_cell.length_b   1.000
_cell.length_c   1.000
_cell.angle_alpha   90.00
_cell.angle_beta   90.00
_cell.angle_gamma   90.00
#
_symmetry.space_group_name_H-M   'P 1'
#
loop_
_entity.id
_entity.type
_entity.pdbx_description
1 polymer ?
#
loop_
_entity_poly.entity_id
_entity_poly.type
_entity_poly.pdbx_seq_one_letter_code
_entity_poly.pdbx_strand_id
1 'polypeptide(L)'
;MSHNTWIHKISRVLIVNPLIDTPIHPNHLTIVRLATGLGAFAGFAIGAAPWVQIGAVAFLISMLFDRADGDLARLTGRTSSSGHMFDLIADALCNSLIFVGLGIGLSHGNYGFGAIAMGITAGVAIAAILSMVIRVESLEGARAADLDGVAGFDPDDAMCLVPIAVLFEFAEVMLLAATIGAPCFAMGFLILLRRKLFIGK
;
A
#
# COMPACT_ATOMS: atom_id res chain seq x y z
N MET A 1 5.69 12.33 -4.23
CA MET A 1 4.33 11.89 -4.66
C MET A 1 3.64 13.06 -5.32
N SER A 2 3.15 12.86 -6.52
CA SER A 2 2.36 13.88 -7.23
C SER A 2 0.97 13.93 -6.57
N HIS A 3 0.70 14.98 -5.78
CA HIS A 3 -0.59 15.17 -5.08
C HIS A 3 -1.79 15.41 -6.02
N ASN A 4 -1.69 15.06 -7.27
CA ASN A 4 -2.69 15.33 -8.29
C ASN A 4 -3.15 14.06 -9.02
N THR A 5 -3.00 12.88 -8.38
CA THR A 5 -3.55 11.65 -8.94
C THR A 5 -5.08 11.63 -8.79
N TRP A 6 -5.74 10.83 -9.62
CA TRP A 6 -7.19 10.70 -9.58
C TRP A 6 -7.69 10.14 -8.22
N ILE A 7 -6.90 9.25 -7.57
CA ILE A 7 -7.23 8.71 -6.24
C ILE A 7 -7.22 9.82 -5.18
N HIS A 8 -6.22 10.71 -5.20
CA HIS A 8 -6.18 11.87 -4.30
C HIS A 8 -7.41 12.76 -4.48
N LYS A 9 -7.85 13.00 -5.72
CA LYS A 9 -9.06 13.81 -5.97
C LYS A 9 -10.30 13.17 -5.36
N ILE A 10 -10.48 11.86 -5.55
CA ILE A 10 -11.61 11.11 -4.99
C ILE A 10 -11.56 11.13 -3.46
N SER A 11 -10.41 10.78 -2.86
CA SER A 11 -10.19 10.78 -1.42
C SER A 11 -10.46 12.15 -0.82
N ARG A 12 -9.97 13.22 -1.46
CA ARG A 12 -10.20 14.61 -1.01
C ARG A 12 -11.68 14.98 -0.99
N VAL A 13 -12.42 14.65 -2.05
CA VAL A 13 -13.86 15.00 -2.15
C VAL A 13 -14.69 14.17 -1.16
N LEU A 14 -14.42 12.87 -1.05
CA LEU A 14 -15.25 11.97 -0.26
C LEU A 14 -14.92 11.97 1.24
N ILE A 15 -13.65 12.17 1.61
CA ILE A 15 -13.20 11.98 2.99
C ILE A 15 -12.64 13.29 3.57
N VAL A 16 -11.70 13.94 2.88
CA VAL A 16 -10.96 15.07 3.46
C VAL A 16 -11.82 16.29 3.62
N ASN A 17 -12.54 16.69 2.56
CA ASN A 17 -13.37 17.90 2.60
C ASN A 17 -14.45 17.88 3.71
N PRO A 18 -15.16 16.75 3.96
CA PRO A 18 -16.08 16.67 5.07
C PRO A 18 -15.43 16.74 6.45
N LEU A 19 -14.14 16.39 6.55
CA LEU A 19 -13.44 16.24 7.83
C LEU A 19 -12.53 17.43 8.18
N ILE A 20 -12.24 18.34 7.23
CA ILE A 20 -11.26 19.40 7.39
C ILE A 20 -11.58 20.33 8.57
N ASP A 21 -12.85 20.63 8.80
CA ASP A 21 -13.33 21.51 9.87
C ASP A 21 -13.73 20.75 11.15
N THR A 22 -13.39 19.44 11.23
CA THR A 22 -13.73 18.60 12.38
C THR A 22 -12.51 18.41 13.31
N PRO A 23 -12.73 17.98 14.59
CA PRO A 23 -11.64 17.67 15.49
C PRO A 23 -10.95 16.33 15.18
N ILE A 24 -11.34 15.64 14.11
CA ILE A 24 -10.78 14.33 13.73
C ILE A 24 -9.30 14.49 13.39
N HIS A 25 -8.48 13.67 14.04
CA HIS A 25 -7.03 13.65 13.84
C HIS A 25 -6.67 12.73 12.67
N PRO A 26 -5.66 13.06 11.84
CA PRO A 26 -5.21 12.19 10.73
C PRO A 26 -4.96 10.74 11.14
N ASN A 27 -4.37 10.49 12.30
CA ASN A 27 -4.11 9.14 12.80
C ASN A 27 -5.38 8.27 12.96
N HIS A 28 -6.57 8.86 13.11
CA HIS A 28 -7.82 8.10 13.13
C HIS A 28 -8.09 7.51 11.75
N LEU A 29 -7.76 8.23 10.68
CA LEU A 29 -7.90 7.73 9.30
C LEU A 29 -6.89 6.60 9.06
N THR A 30 -5.65 6.73 9.55
CA THR A 30 -4.63 5.67 9.48
C THR A 30 -5.08 4.40 10.23
N ILE A 31 -5.79 4.54 11.38
CA ILE A 31 -6.38 3.39 12.10
C ILE A 31 -7.46 2.72 11.25
N VAL A 32 -8.36 3.51 10.62
CA VAL A 32 -9.40 2.95 9.74
C VAL A 32 -8.77 2.25 8.53
N ARG A 33 -7.75 2.86 7.93
CA ARG A 33 -6.94 2.25 6.89
C ARG A 33 -6.38 0.89 7.32
N LEU A 34 -5.72 0.84 8.49
CA LEU A 34 -5.13 -0.39 9.01
C LEU A 34 -6.20 -1.46 9.25
N ALA A 35 -7.33 -1.09 9.85
CA ALA A 35 -8.44 -2.02 10.10
C ALA A 35 -9.02 -2.59 8.79
N THR A 36 -9.25 -1.73 7.79
CA THR A 36 -9.77 -2.15 6.48
C THR A 36 -8.74 -2.94 5.69
N GLY A 37 -7.45 -2.61 5.77
CA GLY A 37 -6.35 -3.37 5.16
C GLY A 37 -6.19 -4.77 5.75
N LEU A 38 -6.27 -4.90 7.08
CA LEU A 38 -6.26 -6.20 7.76
C LEU A 38 -7.53 -7.01 7.45
N GLY A 39 -8.69 -6.35 7.35
CA GLY A 39 -9.92 -6.97 6.88
C GLY A 39 -9.80 -7.51 5.46
N ALA A 40 -9.13 -6.76 4.58
CA ALA A 40 -8.85 -7.18 3.21
C ALA A 40 -7.92 -8.41 3.17
N PHE A 41 -6.85 -8.40 3.97
CA PHE A 41 -5.98 -9.56 4.14
C PHE A 41 -6.78 -10.81 4.56
N ALA A 42 -7.63 -10.68 5.57
CA ALA A 42 -8.46 -11.80 6.05
C ALA A 42 -9.44 -12.28 4.98
N GLY A 43 -10.10 -11.37 4.25
CA GLY A 43 -10.99 -11.70 3.15
C GLY A 43 -10.27 -12.46 2.03
N PHE A 44 -9.08 -12.03 1.65
CA PHE A 44 -8.27 -12.72 0.65
C PHE A 44 -7.76 -14.07 1.14
N ALA A 45 -7.38 -14.17 2.41
CA ALA A 45 -6.89 -15.43 3.00
C ALA A 45 -7.98 -16.51 3.11
N ILE A 46 -9.24 -16.13 3.28
CA ILE A 46 -10.39 -17.07 3.23
C ILE A 46 -10.51 -17.67 1.82
N GLY A 47 -10.22 -16.91 0.77
CA GLY A 47 -10.11 -17.39 -0.60
C GLY A 47 -11.44 -17.78 -1.28
N ALA A 48 -12.58 -17.61 -0.61
CA ALA A 48 -13.91 -17.98 -1.11
C ALA A 48 -14.84 -16.76 -1.21
N ALA A 49 -15.76 -16.81 -2.18
CA ALA A 49 -16.84 -15.83 -2.27
C ALA A 49 -17.80 -15.96 -1.07
N PRO A 50 -18.34 -14.85 -0.52
CA PRO A 50 -18.15 -13.48 -0.97
C PRO A 50 -16.94 -12.77 -0.32
N TRP A 51 -16.16 -13.47 0.51
CA TRP A 51 -15.10 -12.83 1.32
C TRP A 51 -13.98 -12.21 0.49
N VAL A 52 -13.64 -12.83 -0.65
CA VAL A 52 -12.64 -12.31 -1.58
C VAL A 52 -13.07 -10.96 -2.14
N GLN A 53 -14.34 -10.83 -2.55
CA GLN A 53 -14.88 -9.56 -3.08
C GLN A 53 -14.98 -8.50 -1.98
N ILE A 54 -15.43 -8.91 -0.76
CA ILE A 54 -15.44 -8.01 0.41
C ILE A 54 -14.02 -7.53 0.73
N GLY A 55 -13.03 -8.42 0.69
CA GLY A 55 -11.61 -8.09 0.86
C GLY A 55 -11.11 -7.08 -0.18
N ALA A 56 -11.48 -7.27 -1.45
CA ALA A 56 -11.10 -6.35 -2.52
C ALA A 56 -11.68 -4.94 -2.30
N VAL A 57 -12.96 -4.85 -1.95
CA VAL A 57 -13.60 -3.56 -1.62
C VAL A 57 -12.98 -2.94 -0.37
N ALA A 58 -12.71 -3.74 0.67
CA ALA A 58 -12.05 -3.26 1.89
C ALA A 58 -10.65 -2.70 1.61
N PHE A 59 -9.90 -3.32 0.69
CA PHE A 59 -8.59 -2.80 0.29
C PHE A 59 -8.68 -1.48 -0.48
N LEU A 60 -9.66 -1.33 -1.39
CA LEU A 60 -9.91 -0.04 -2.06
C LEU A 60 -10.24 1.06 -1.05
N ILE A 61 -11.06 0.75 -0.05
CA ILE A 61 -11.37 1.67 1.04
C ILE A 61 -10.09 2.01 1.82
N SER A 62 -9.27 1.03 2.17
CA SER A 62 -7.98 1.21 2.84
C SER A 62 -7.09 2.21 2.08
N MET A 63 -6.97 2.06 0.76
CA MET A 63 -6.18 2.97 -0.07
C MET A 63 -6.73 4.40 -0.13
N LEU A 64 -8.06 4.57 -0.08
CA LEU A 64 -8.67 5.90 -0.02
C LEU A 64 -8.36 6.59 1.31
N PHE A 65 -8.41 5.86 2.43
CA PHE A 65 -8.06 6.40 3.74
C PHE A 65 -6.58 6.72 3.88
N ASP A 66 -5.70 5.95 3.24
CA ASP A 66 -4.28 6.21 3.10
C ASP A 66 -4.00 7.60 2.49
N ARG A 67 -4.65 7.88 1.38
CA ARG A 67 -4.51 9.20 0.73
C ARG A 67 -5.15 10.32 1.55
N ALA A 68 -6.22 10.01 2.29
CA ALA A 68 -6.96 10.97 3.08
C ALA A 68 -6.19 11.44 4.30
N ASP A 69 -5.50 10.57 5.04
CA ASP A 69 -4.82 10.95 6.29
C ASP A 69 -3.65 11.91 6.03
N GLY A 70 -2.85 11.65 5.01
CA GLY A 70 -1.78 12.55 4.59
C GLY A 70 -2.29 13.90 4.09
N ASP A 71 -3.39 13.94 3.30
CA ASP A 71 -4.01 15.17 2.84
C ASP A 71 -4.61 15.96 4.00
N LEU A 72 -5.34 15.29 4.90
CA LEU A 72 -5.91 15.92 6.09
C LEU A 72 -4.82 16.51 6.99
N ALA A 73 -3.72 15.78 7.23
CA ALA A 73 -2.59 16.25 8.02
C ALA A 73 -2.01 17.56 7.46
N ARG A 74 -1.82 17.61 6.13
CA ARG A 74 -1.26 18.78 5.45
C ARG A 74 -2.21 19.99 5.46
N LEU A 75 -3.48 19.78 5.14
CA LEU A 75 -4.47 20.85 5.03
C LEU A 75 -4.83 21.45 6.40
N THR A 76 -4.81 20.65 7.46
CA THR A 76 -5.10 21.12 8.83
C THR A 76 -3.86 21.54 9.62
N GLY A 77 -2.65 21.38 9.06
CA GLY A 77 -1.39 21.63 9.77
C GLY A 77 -1.10 20.66 10.91
N ARG A 78 -1.85 19.55 11.02
CA ARG A 78 -1.71 18.54 12.10
C ARG A 78 -0.68 17.45 11.72
N THR A 79 0.47 17.87 11.23
CA THR A 79 1.58 16.95 10.90
C THR A 79 2.42 16.66 12.12
N SER A 80 2.87 15.40 12.30
CA SER A 80 3.81 15.00 13.33
C SER A 80 4.73 13.88 12.80
N SER A 81 5.97 13.81 13.32
CA SER A 81 6.91 12.76 12.97
C SER A 81 6.40 11.37 13.37
N SER A 82 5.75 11.26 14.53
CA SER A 82 5.16 9.99 14.98
C SER A 82 3.96 9.57 14.14
N GLY A 83 3.13 10.52 13.67
CA GLY A 83 2.02 10.26 12.76
C GLY A 83 2.52 9.77 11.41
N HIS A 84 3.53 10.42 10.85
CA HIS A 84 4.16 9.99 9.61
C HIS A 84 4.78 8.58 9.72
N MET A 85 5.48 8.28 10.82
CA MET A 85 6.02 6.93 11.04
C MET A 85 4.92 5.87 11.18
N PHE A 86 3.81 6.21 11.86
CA PHE A 86 2.67 5.32 12.00
C PHE A 86 2.02 5.02 10.65
N ASP A 87 1.86 6.02 9.81
CA ASP A 87 1.37 5.88 8.45
C ASP A 87 2.27 4.96 7.61
N LEU A 88 3.59 5.18 7.59
CA LEU A 88 4.55 4.33 6.89
C LEU A 88 4.52 2.86 7.36
N ILE A 89 4.34 2.61 8.66
CA ILE A 89 4.22 1.25 9.20
C ILE A 89 2.90 0.61 8.77
N ALA A 90 1.79 1.36 8.82
CA ALA A 90 0.49 0.88 8.36
C ALA A 90 0.53 0.54 6.88
N ASP A 91 1.22 1.36 6.08
CA ASP A 91 1.46 1.13 4.65
C ASP A 91 2.23 -0.16 4.41
N ALA A 92 3.34 -0.34 5.11
CA ALA A 92 4.15 -1.54 5.00
C ALA A 92 3.34 -2.81 5.33
N LEU A 93 2.55 -2.78 6.41
CA LEU A 93 1.74 -3.91 6.85
C LEU A 93 0.62 -4.22 5.85
N CYS A 94 -0.21 -3.23 5.50
CA CYS A 94 -1.36 -3.46 4.62
C CYS A 94 -0.91 -3.95 3.24
N ASN A 95 0.05 -3.25 2.63
CA ASN A 95 0.50 -3.57 1.26
C ASN A 95 1.26 -4.89 1.17
N SER A 96 1.98 -5.30 2.22
CA SER A 96 2.69 -6.59 2.24
C SER A 96 1.74 -7.75 2.52
N LEU A 97 0.85 -7.61 3.51
CA LEU A 97 -0.04 -8.68 3.95
C LEU A 97 -1.07 -9.04 2.87
N ILE A 98 -1.46 -8.10 2.01
CA ILE A 98 -2.45 -8.36 0.97
C ILE A 98 -2.00 -9.48 0.03
N PHE A 99 -0.71 -9.55 -0.33
CA PHE A 99 -0.17 -10.61 -1.16
C PHE A 99 -0.06 -11.94 -0.41
N VAL A 100 0.27 -11.89 0.87
CA VAL A 100 0.27 -13.09 1.72
C VAL A 100 -1.15 -13.66 1.81
N GLY A 101 -2.16 -12.81 2.00
CA GLY A 101 -3.56 -13.20 2.00
C GLY A 101 -3.99 -13.85 0.69
N LEU A 102 -3.65 -13.22 -0.45
CA LEU A 102 -3.91 -13.81 -1.78
C LEU A 102 -3.23 -15.17 -1.93
N GLY A 103 -1.98 -15.31 -1.51
CA GLY A 103 -1.26 -16.58 -1.58
C GLY A 103 -1.92 -17.69 -0.75
N ILE A 104 -2.40 -17.37 0.44
CA ILE A 104 -3.15 -18.31 1.30
C ILE A 104 -4.47 -18.70 0.63
N GLY A 105 -5.28 -17.73 0.19
CA GLY A 105 -6.59 -17.97 -0.42
C GLY A 105 -6.51 -18.76 -1.72
N LEU A 106 -5.44 -18.58 -2.51
CA LEU A 106 -5.23 -19.29 -3.77
C LEU A 106 -4.50 -20.64 -3.60
N SER A 107 -4.21 -21.06 -2.37
CA SER A 107 -3.47 -22.31 -2.10
C SER A 107 -4.20 -23.59 -2.53
N HIS A 108 -5.51 -23.51 -2.78
CA HIS A 108 -6.31 -24.61 -3.32
C HIS A 108 -6.50 -24.55 -4.86
N GLY A 109 -5.92 -23.52 -5.51
CA GLY A 109 -5.99 -23.32 -6.96
C GLY A 109 -4.83 -23.99 -7.72
N ASN A 110 -4.54 -23.45 -8.92
CA ASN A 110 -3.58 -24.04 -9.86
C ASN A 110 -2.15 -24.18 -9.31
N TYR A 111 -1.73 -23.30 -8.40
CA TYR A 111 -0.37 -23.30 -7.82
C TYR A 111 -0.25 -24.10 -6.52
N GLY A 112 -1.37 -24.59 -5.97
CA GLY A 112 -1.37 -25.30 -4.70
C GLY A 112 -0.67 -24.50 -3.59
N PHE A 113 0.04 -25.19 -2.70
CA PHE A 113 0.82 -24.54 -1.64
C PHE A 113 1.93 -23.59 -2.15
N GLY A 114 2.32 -23.70 -3.42
CA GLY A 114 3.23 -22.74 -4.05
C GLY A 114 2.69 -21.32 -4.06
N ALA A 115 1.37 -21.12 -4.11
CA ALA A 115 0.75 -19.81 -4.02
C ALA A 115 1.12 -19.08 -2.72
N ILE A 116 1.23 -19.79 -1.60
CA ILE A 116 1.64 -19.19 -0.30
C ILE A 116 3.08 -18.66 -0.42
N ALA A 117 3.98 -19.45 -0.98
CA ALA A 117 5.37 -19.01 -1.20
C ALA A 117 5.44 -17.80 -2.13
N MET A 118 4.61 -17.76 -3.19
CA MET A 118 4.47 -16.62 -4.09
C MET A 118 4.02 -15.37 -3.34
N GLY A 119 2.97 -15.49 -2.52
CA GLY A 119 2.43 -14.38 -1.72
C GLY A 119 3.45 -13.84 -0.71
N ILE A 120 4.18 -14.73 -0.02
CA ILE A 120 5.25 -14.35 0.91
C ILE A 120 6.38 -13.64 0.14
N THR A 121 6.78 -14.12 -1.02
CA THR A 121 7.83 -13.50 -1.83
C THR A 121 7.46 -12.08 -2.24
N ALA A 122 6.23 -11.89 -2.75
CA ALA A 122 5.73 -10.56 -3.12
C ALA A 122 5.61 -9.64 -1.88
N GLY A 123 5.03 -10.14 -0.78
CA GLY A 123 4.87 -9.37 0.46
C GLY A 123 6.20 -8.94 1.06
N VAL A 124 7.19 -9.84 1.12
CA VAL A 124 8.55 -9.51 1.60
C VAL A 124 9.21 -8.47 0.70
N ALA A 125 9.06 -8.57 -0.61
CA ALA A 125 9.62 -7.58 -1.54
C ALA A 125 8.99 -6.19 -1.33
N ILE A 126 7.66 -6.11 -1.15
CA ILE A 126 6.98 -4.85 -0.82
C ILE A 126 7.45 -4.29 0.54
N ALA A 127 7.54 -5.13 1.57
CA ALA A 127 8.06 -4.72 2.88
C ALA A 127 9.50 -4.20 2.78
N ALA A 128 10.33 -4.81 1.93
CA ALA A 128 11.71 -4.36 1.69
C ALA A 128 11.74 -2.98 1.02
N ILE A 129 10.89 -2.73 0.01
CA ILE A 129 10.77 -1.42 -0.66
C ILE A 129 10.41 -0.35 0.39
N LEU A 130 9.35 -0.57 1.17
CA LEU A 130 8.89 0.38 2.18
C LEU A 130 9.93 0.59 3.29
N SER A 131 10.65 -0.48 3.68
CA SER A 131 11.77 -0.37 4.63
C SER A 131 12.91 0.50 4.09
N MET A 132 13.21 0.42 2.78
CA MET A 132 14.18 1.30 2.13
C MET A 132 13.70 2.76 2.10
N VAL A 133 12.42 3.01 1.84
CA VAL A 133 11.80 4.33 1.91
C VAL A 133 11.99 4.91 3.31
N ILE A 134 11.53 4.20 4.35
CA ILE A 134 11.66 4.60 5.75
C ILE A 134 13.12 4.93 6.10
N ARG A 135 14.05 4.08 5.66
CA ARG A 135 15.49 4.28 5.93
C ARG A 135 16.02 5.55 5.27
N VAL A 136 15.69 5.80 4.01
CA VAL A 136 16.15 7.01 3.29
C VAL A 136 15.54 8.26 3.91
N GLU A 137 14.25 8.24 4.23
CA GLU A 137 13.58 9.37 4.87
C GLU A 137 14.12 9.67 6.28
N SER A 138 14.52 8.63 7.01
CA SER A 138 15.16 8.81 8.32
C SER A 138 16.55 9.46 8.25
N LEU A 139 17.25 9.32 7.11
CA LEU A 139 18.58 9.85 6.90
C LEU A 139 18.58 11.24 6.24
N GLU A 140 17.74 11.45 5.25
CA GLU A 140 17.74 12.65 4.39
C GLU A 140 16.49 13.55 4.60
N GLY A 141 15.54 13.13 5.43
CA GLY A 141 14.30 13.85 5.69
C GLY A 141 13.10 13.27 4.93
N ALA A 142 11.91 13.70 5.34
CA ALA A 142 10.66 13.24 4.77
C ALA A 142 10.63 13.42 3.24
N ARG A 143 10.16 12.40 2.53
CA ARG A 143 10.04 12.33 1.06
C ARG A 143 11.34 12.27 0.27
N ALA A 144 12.48 12.05 0.92
CA ALA A 144 13.77 11.92 0.21
C ALA A 144 13.83 10.70 -0.72
N ALA A 145 12.96 9.72 -0.50
CA ALA A 145 12.84 8.50 -1.32
C ALA A 145 11.74 8.58 -2.40
N ASP A 146 10.99 9.69 -2.48
CA ASP A 146 9.91 9.84 -3.45
C ASP A 146 10.44 9.71 -4.88
N LEU A 147 9.74 8.92 -5.69
CA LEU A 147 9.92 8.88 -7.14
C LEU A 147 8.92 9.84 -7.78
N ASP A 148 9.34 10.56 -8.80
CA ASP A 148 8.43 11.42 -9.55
C ASP A 148 7.37 10.58 -10.27
N GLY A 149 6.10 10.90 -10.03
CA GLY A 149 4.98 10.26 -10.70
C GLY A 149 4.98 10.57 -12.21
N VAL A 150 4.63 9.60 -13.04
CA VAL A 150 4.55 9.76 -14.49
C VAL A 150 3.08 9.86 -14.93
N ALA A 151 2.72 10.90 -15.67
CA ALA A 151 1.38 11.10 -16.25
C ALA A 151 0.24 11.09 -15.22
N GLY A 152 0.48 11.56 -13.99
CA GLY A 152 -0.54 11.59 -12.92
C GLY A 152 -0.77 10.22 -12.25
N PHE A 153 0.13 9.27 -12.43
CA PHE A 153 0.14 7.97 -11.81
C PHE A 153 1.39 7.84 -10.92
N ASP A 154 1.19 7.54 -9.65
CA ASP A 154 2.27 7.24 -8.71
C ASP A 154 2.54 5.74 -8.67
N PRO A 155 3.79 5.29 -8.39
CA PRO A 155 4.10 3.88 -8.20
C PRO A 155 3.19 3.18 -7.18
N ASP A 156 2.79 3.90 -6.13
CA ASP A 156 1.87 3.38 -5.10
C ASP A 156 0.44 3.16 -5.63
N ASP A 157 0.04 3.88 -6.67
CA ASP A 157 -1.27 3.69 -7.30
C ASP A 157 -1.36 2.32 -8.01
N ALA A 158 -0.22 1.67 -8.30
CA ALA A 158 -0.18 0.31 -8.82
C ALA A 158 -0.84 -0.71 -7.88
N MET A 159 -0.88 -0.43 -6.57
CA MET A 159 -1.56 -1.28 -5.60
C MET A 159 -3.08 -1.37 -5.85
N CYS A 160 -3.69 -0.38 -6.52
CA CYS A 160 -5.09 -0.45 -6.95
C CYS A 160 -5.37 -1.58 -7.95
N LEU A 161 -4.35 -2.03 -8.69
CA LEU A 161 -4.50 -3.14 -9.62
C LEU A 161 -4.83 -4.46 -8.91
N VAL A 162 -4.39 -4.62 -7.66
CA VAL A 162 -4.62 -5.85 -6.87
C VAL A 162 -6.11 -6.09 -6.65
N PRO A 163 -6.88 -5.19 -6.00
CA PRO A 163 -8.30 -5.41 -5.79
C PRO A 163 -9.08 -5.44 -7.10
N ILE A 164 -8.68 -4.66 -8.11
CA ILE A 164 -9.31 -4.69 -9.44
C ILE A 164 -9.13 -6.08 -10.06
N ALA A 165 -7.91 -6.61 -10.09
CA ALA A 165 -7.63 -7.94 -10.64
C ALA A 165 -8.43 -9.03 -9.91
N VAL A 166 -8.56 -8.93 -8.57
CA VAL A 166 -9.36 -9.86 -7.78
C VAL A 166 -10.84 -9.79 -8.16
N LEU A 167 -11.42 -8.60 -8.30
CA LEU A 167 -12.82 -8.41 -8.67
C LEU A 167 -13.15 -8.92 -10.08
N PHE A 168 -12.17 -8.91 -10.99
CA PHE A 168 -12.30 -9.45 -12.34
C PHE A 168 -11.79 -10.90 -12.48
N GLU A 169 -11.60 -11.61 -11.36
CA GLU A 169 -11.17 -13.02 -11.32
C GLU A 169 -9.74 -13.28 -11.87
N PHE A 170 -8.89 -12.25 -11.94
CA PHE A 170 -7.47 -12.34 -12.35
C PHE A 170 -6.50 -12.47 -11.14
N ALA A 171 -6.98 -12.95 -9.98
CA ALA A 171 -6.19 -13.02 -8.76
C ALA A 171 -4.91 -13.88 -8.90
N GLU A 172 -4.99 -15.03 -9.60
CA GLU A 172 -3.82 -15.90 -9.84
C GLU A 172 -2.77 -15.21 -10.74
N VAL A 173 -3.22 -14.53 -11.80
CA VAL A 173 -2.34 -13.79 -12.72
C VAL A 173 -1.68 -12.62 -11.97
N MET A 174 -2.45 -11.93 -11.13
CA MET A 174 -1.94 -10.83 -10.30
C MET A 174 -0.90 -11.31 -9.30
N LEU A 175 -1.13 -12.44 -8.65
CA LEU A 175 -0.17 -13.04 -7.71
C LEU A 175 1.13 -13.43 -8.43
N LEU A 176 1.04 -14.05 -9.60
CA LEU A 176 2.22 -14.40 -10.41
C LEU A 176 3.00 -13.15 -10.83
N ALA A 177 2.31 -12.14 -11.33
CA ALA A 177 2.92 -10.86 -11.74
C ALA A 177 3.63 -10.17 -10.55
N ALA A 178 2.99 -10.17 -9.37
CA ALA A 178 3.57 -9.59 -8.16
C ALA A 178 4.79 -10.38 -7.65
N THR A 179 4.75 -11.72 -7.75
CA THR A 179 5.86 -12.59 -7.33
C THR A 179 7.15 -12.30 -8.09
N ILE A 180 7.04 -11.90 -9.35
CA ILE A 180 8.20 -11.56 -10.20
C ILE A 180 8.46 -10.04 -10.13
N GLY A 181 7.41 -9.25 -10.31
CA GLY A 181 7.51 -7.79 -10.45
C GLY A 181 7.97 -7.10 -9.18
N ALA A 182 7.46 -7.48 -8.01
CA ALA A 182 7.83 -6.82 -6.76
C ALA A 182 9.30 -7.03 -6.37
N PRO A 183 9.90 -8.24 -6.45
CA PRO A 183 11.34 -8.42 -6.23
C PRO A 183 12.20 -7.69 -7.28
N CYS A 184 11.80 -7.70 -8.56
CA CYS A 184 12.50 -6.96 -9.61
C CYS A 184 12.48 -5.46 -9.33
N PHE A 185 11.33 -4.92 -8.94
CA PHE A 185 11.20 -3.51 -8.57
C PHE A 185 12.02 -3.18 -7.31
N ALA A 186 11.98 -4.05 -6.28
CA ALA A 186 12.79 -3.89 -5.06
C ALA A 186 14.28 -3.83 -5.36
N MET A 187 14.76 -4.71 -6.26
CA MET A 187 16.17 -4.71 -6.70
C MET A 187 16.52 -3.43 -7.46
N GLY A 188 15.67 -3.01 -8.40
CA GLY A 188 15.85 -1.75 -9.13
C GLY A 188 15.87 -0.54 -8.19
N PHE A 189 14.94 -0.50 -7.23
CA PHE A 189 14.84 0.54 -6.23
C PHE A 189 16.08 0.58 -5.31
N LEU A 190 16.57 -0.57 -4.89
CA LEU A 190 17.84 -0.69 -4.14
C LEU A 190 19.03 -0.12 -4.93
N ILE A 191 19.13 -0.45 -6.22
CA ILE A 191 20.20 0.07 -7.08
C ILE A 191 20.12 1.58 -7.21
N LEU A 192 18.92 2.14 -7.38
CA LEU A 192 18.70 3.58 -7.47
C LEU A 192 19.05 4.30 -6.17
N LEU A 193 18.62 3.76 -5.03
CA LEU A 193 18.81 4.38 -3.73
C LEU A 193 20.11 3.97 -3.02
N ARG A 194 20.93 3.08 -3.59
CA ARG A 194 22.15 2.56 -2.93
C ARG A 194 23.07 3.66 -2.40
N ARG A 195 23.20 4.78 -3.13
CA ARG A 195 24.03 5.92 -2.69
C ARG A 195 23.47 6.56 -1.43
N LYS A 196 22.17 6.79 -1.36
CA LYS A 196 21.48 7.36 -0.21
C LYS A 196 21.48 6.41 0.98
N LEU A 197 21.37 5.10 0.74
CA LEU A 197 21.32 4.08 1.79
C LEU A 197 22.67 3.77 2.43
N PHE A 198 23.77 3.78 1.63
CA PHE A 198 25.08 3.27 2.04
C PHE A 198 26.22 4.30 1.95
N ILE A 199 26.07 5.38 1.18
CA ILE A 199 27.13 6.35 0.93
C ILE A 199 26.75 7.73 1.51
N GLY A 200 25.61 7.82 2.19
CA GLY A 200 25.12 9.06 2.79
C GLY A 200 26.16 9.70 3.70
N LYS A 201 26.93 10.62 3.10
CA LYS A 201 27.52 11.85 3.66
C LYS A 201 27.98 12.72 2.51
#